data_8de15d0836a243fa21cb1d7616c460bf
#
_entry.id   8de15d0836a243fa21cb1d7616c460bf
#
_cell.length_a   1.000
_cell.length_b   1.000
_cell.length_c   1.000
_cell.angle_alpha   90.00
_cell.angle_beta   90.00
_cell.angle_gamma   90.00
#
_symmetry.space_group_name_H-M   'P 1'
#
loop_
_entity.id
_entity.type
_entity.pdbx_description
1 polymer ?
#
loop_
_entity_poly.entity_id
_entity_poly.type
_entity_poly.pdbx_seq_one_letter_code
_entity_poly.pdbx_strand_id
1 'polypeptide(L)'
;MADQKIRIRLKAFDHRLIDRSASEIVETAKRTGAQVLGPIPLPTKIERFTVLTSPHADKDARDQYETRIHKRVMDIVDPNDKTVDALMKLDLAAGVDVQIKLH
;
A
#
# COMPACT_ATOMS: atom_id res chain seq x y z
N MET A 1 28.32 -7.49 -9.52
CA MET A 1 27.38 -6.40 -9.74
C MET A 1 26.31 -6.41 -8.69
N ALA A 2 26.04 -5.25 -8.18
CA ALA A 2 24.98 -5.14 -7.20
C ALA A 2 23.64 -5.31 -7.89
N ASP A 3 22.86 -6.24 -7.41
CA ASP A 3 21.51 -6.42 -7.88
C ASP A 3 20.66 -5.26 -7.38
N GLN A 4 20.08 -4.52 -8.29
CA GLN A 4 19.21 -3.44 -7.94
C GLN A 4 17.83 -4.00 -7.63
N LYS A 5 17.23 -3.49 -6.56
CA LYS A 5 15.88 -3.85 -6.17
C LYS A 5 15.11 -2.59 -5.89
N ILE A 6 13.85 -2.60 -6.29
CA ILE A 6 12.92 -1.54 -5.93
C ILE A 6 11.97 -2.13 -4.90
N ARG A 7 11.98 -1.57 -3.70
CA ARG A 7 11.04 -1.97 -2.67
C ARG A 7 9.87 -1.01 -2.66
N ILE A 8 8.69 -1.55 -2.81
CA ILE A 8 7.47 -0.77 -2.85
C ILE A 8 6.63 -1.13 -1.64
N ARG A 9 6.29 -0.12 -0.84
CA ARG A 9 5.41 -0.28 0.31
C ARG A 9 4.11 0.44 0.03
N LEU A 10 3.02 -0.27 0.24
CA LEU A 10 1.68 0.26 0.06
C LEU A 10 0.97 0.32 1.40
N LYS A 11 0.23 1.39 1.62
CA LYS A 11 -0.63 1.55 2.78
C LYS A 11 -1.99 2.03 2.33
N ALA A 12 -3.04 1.46 2.87
CA ALA A 12 -4.39 1.92 2.60
C ALA A 12 -5.32 1.50 3.73
N PHE A 13 -6.38 2.25 3.91
CA PHE A 13 -7.43 1.88 4.86
C PHE A 13 -8.34 0.81 4.28
N ASP A 14 -8.43 0.71 2.97
CA ASP A 14 -9.30 -0.25 2.29
C ASP A 14 -8.45 -1.37 1.71
N HIS A 15 -8.71 -2.61 2.15
CA HIS A 15 -7.95 -3.76 1.68
C HIS A 15 -8.16 -4.04 0.19
N ARG A 16 -9.33 -3.69 -0.34
CA ARG A 16 -9.61 -3.91 -1.76
C ARG A 16 -8.79 -2.99 -2.64
N LEU A 17 -8.65 -1.74 -2.23
CA LEU A 17 -7.86 -0.76 -2.96
C LEU A 17 -6.38 -1.15 -2.95
N ILE A 18 -5.86 -1.57 -1.80
CA ILE A 18 -4.45 -1.93 -1.70
C ILE A 18 -4.14 -3.17 -2.52
N ASP A 19 -5.04 -4.16 -2.53
CA ASP A 19 -4.84 -5.38 -3.32
C ASP A 19 -4.90 -5.09 -4.80
N ARG A 20 -5.82 -4.23 -5.23
CA ARG A 20 -5.92 -3.80 -6.63
C ARG A 20 -4.66 -3.07 -7.06
N SER A 21 -4.19 -2.13 -6.24
CA SER A 21 -2.98 -1.37 -6.55
C SER A 21 -1.76 -2.27 -6.61
N ALA A 22 -1.66 -3.24 -5.69
CA ALA A 22 -0.58 -4.20 -5.71
C ALA A 22 -0.60 -5.03 -7.00
N SER A 23 -1.76 -5.47 -7.43
CA SER A 23 -1.91 -6.23 -8.68
C SER A 23 -1.49 -5.40 -9.89
N GLU A 24 -1.87 -4.14 -9.93
CA GLU A 24 -1.50 -3.25 -11.02
C GLU A 24 0.01 -3.06 -11.11
N ILE A 25 0.66 -2.90 -9.96
CA ILE A 25 2.11 -2.75 -9.90
C ILE A 25 2.79 -4.04 -10.38
N VAL A 26 2.32 -5.18 -9.91
CA VAL A 26 2.88 -6.48 -10.30
C VAL A 26 2.74 -6.69 -11.81
N GLU A 27 1.57 -6.43 -12.37
CA GLU A 27 1.35 -6.58 -13.81
C GLU A 27 2.25 -5.64 -14.61
N THR A 28 2.37 -4.40 -14.17
CA THR A 28 3.21 -3.42 -14.85
C THR A 28 4.66 -3.85 -14.84
N ALA A 29 5.16 -4.31 -13.70
CA ALA A 29 6.54 -4.76 -13.58
C ALA A 29 6.81 -6.00 -14.45
N LYS A 30 5.89 -6.96 -14.44
CA LYS A 30 6.04 -8.17 -15.27
C LYS A 30 6.00 -7.84 -16.74
N ARG A 31 5.19 -6.89 -17.13
CA ARG A 31 5.08 -6.47 -18.53
C ARG A 31 6.39 -5.90 -19.04
N THR A 32 7.16 -5.27 -18.18
CA THR A 32 8.47 -4.71 -18.54
C THR A 32 9.60 -5.72 -18.44
N GLY A 33 9.32 -6.95 -18.03
CA GLY A 33 10.30 -8.00 -17.93
C GLY A 33 10.98 -8.13 -16.58
N ALA A 34 10.59 -7.34 -15.59
CA ALA A 34 11.16 -7.44 -14.27
C ALA A 34 10.55 -8.59 -13.47
N GLN A 35 11.32 -9.10 -12.53
CA GLN A 35 10.87 -10.15 -11.64
C GLN A 35 10.30 -9.51 -10.36
N VAL A 36 9.17 -10.01 -9.90
CA VAL A 36 8.50 -9.46 -8.74
C VAL A 36 8.43 -10.51 -7.63
N LEU A 37 8.85 -10.11 -6.44
CA LEU A 37 8.74 -10.89 -5.22
C LEU A 37 7.61 -10.32 -4.37
N GLY A 38 6.60 -11.10 -4.09
CA GLY A 38 5.44 -10.64 -3.35
C GLY A 38 4.27 -10.35 -4.27
N PRO A 39 3.25 -9.64 -3.86
CA PRO A 39 3.17 -8.82 -2.64
C PRO A 39 3.04 -9.63 -1.36
N ILE A 40 3.70 -9.14 -0.32
CA ILE A 40 3.67 -9.77 1.00
C ILE A 40 2.79 -8.91 1.90
N PRO A 41 1.73 -9.47 2.47
CA PRO A 41 0.93 -8.73 3.43
C PRO A 41 1.68 -8.58 4.74
N LEU A 42 1.76 -7.36 5.22
CA LEU A 42 2.30 -7.07 6.54
C LEU A 42 1.16 -7.08 7.55
N PRO A 43 1.48 -7.22 8.85
CA PRO A 43 0.44 -7.20 9.87
C PRO A 43 -0.40 -5.92 9.79
N THR A 44 -1.70 -6.09 9.85
CA THR A 44 -2.63 -4.97 9.82
C THR A 44 -2.58 -4.25 11.15
N LYS A 45 -2.38 -2.94 11.10
CA LYS A 45 -2.40 -2.11 12.29
C LYS A 45 -3.82 -1.61 12.50
N ILE A 46 -4.32 -1.77 13.72
CA ILE A 46 -5.64 -1.31 14.10
C ILE A 46 -5.47 -0.11 15.01
N GLU A 47 -6.03 1.01 14.61
CA GLU A 47 -6.08 2.21 15.44
C GLU A 47 -7.52 2.43 15.87
N ARG A 48 -7.71 2.61 17.17
CA ARG A 48 -9.03 2.84 17.73
C ARG A 48 -9.10 4.25 18.24
N PHE A 49 -10.12 4.97 17.80
CA PHE A 49 -10.38 6.31 18.25
C PHE A 49 -11.71 6.33 18.99
N THR A 50 -11.70 6.93 20.15
CA THR A 50 -12.93 7.19 20.90
C THR A 50 -13.25 8.68 20.77
N VAL A 51 -14.37 8.97 20.16
CA VAL A 51 -14.82 10.35 20.01
C VAL A 51 -15.93 10.61 21.01
N LEU A 52 -15.70 11.56 21.89
CA LEU A 52 -16.73 12.03 22.83
C LEU A 52 -17.41 13.22 22.17
N THR A 53 -18.68 13.07 21.83
CA THR A 53 -19.37 14.12 21.11
C THR A 53 -19.77 15.27 22.02
N SER A 54 -20.42 15.03 23.14
CA SER A 54 -20.82 16.08 24.04
C SER A 54 -20.90 15.54 25.47
N PRO A 55 -20.59 16.36 26.48
CA PRO A 55 -20.77 15.92 27.86
C PRO A 55 -22.23 15.63 28.20
N HIS A 56 -23.14 16.24 27.48
CA HIS A 56 -24.57 16.01 27.67
C HIS A 56 -25.12 14.93 26.78
N ALA A 57 -24.28 14.37 25.96
CA ALA A 57 -24.71 13.33 25.06
C ALA A 57 -24.98 12.06 25.85
N ASP A 58 -25.93 11.29 25.36
CA ASP A 58 -26.27 10.02 25.93
C ASP A 58 -25.07 9.08 26.00
N LYS A 59 -25.27 7.99 26.71
CA LYS A 59 -24.28 6.93 26.80
C LYS A 59 -23.91 6.41 25.44
N ASP A 60 -24.77 6.57 24.47
CA ASP A 60 -24.57 6.12 23.10
C ASP A 60 -23.72 7.08 22.27
N ALA A 61 -23.34 8.22 22.85
CA ALA A 61 -22.52 9.19 22.15
C ALA A 61 -21.04 8.84 22.11
N ARG A 62 -20.67 7.69 22.63
CA ARG A 62 -19.32 7.18 22.50
C ARG A 62 -19.25 6.39 21.21
N ASP A 63 -18.78 7.04 20.17
CA ASP A 63 -18.49 6.33 18.95
C ASP A 63 -17.05 5.89 18.98
N GLN A 64 -16.86 4.58 18.93
CA GLN A 64 -15.53 4.04 18.74
C GLN A 64 -15.32 3.78 17.27
N TYR A 65 -14.34 4.45 16.72
CA TYR A 65 -13.95 4.22 15.33
C TYR A 65 -12.72 3.36 15.31
N GLU A 66 -12.79 2.26 14.58
CA GLU A 66 -11.62 1.44 14.31
C GLU A 66 -11.15 1.75 12.91
N THR A 67 -9.91 2.18 12.81
CA THR A 67 -9.26 2.38 11.53
C THR A 67 -8.23 1.28 11.35
N ARG A 68 -8.38 0.51 10.28
CA ARG A 68 -7.44 -0.55 9.96
C ARG A 68 -6.53 -0.08 8.84
N ILE A 69 -5.23 -0.14 9.11
CA ILE A 69 -4.23 0.22 8.12
C ILE A 69 -3.65 -1.06 7.55
N HIS A 70 -3.97 -1.31 6.29
CA HIS A 70 -3.42 -2.45 5.58
C HIS A 70 -2.11 -2.07 4.92
N LYS A 71 -1.15 -2.98 4.96
CA LYS A 71 0.18 -2.75 4.39
C LYS A 71 0.56 -3.91 3.49
N ARG A 72 1.21 -3.58 2.39
CA ARG A 72 1.78 -4.58 1.47
C ARG A 72 3.17 -4.16 1.09
N VAL A 73 4.05 -5.12 0.96
CA VAL A 73 5.45 -4.89 0.53
C VAL A 73 5.73 -5.80 -0.64
N MET A 74 6.37 -5.26 -1.66
CA MET A 74 6.85 -6.05 -2.77
C MET A 74 8.21 -5.57 -3.21
N ASP A 75 9.02 -6.48 -3.74
CA ASP A 75 10.33 -6.17 -4.27
C ASP A 75 10.33 -6.46 -5.76
N ILE A 76 10.82 -5.51 -6.53
CA ILE A 76 11.02 -5.69 -7.95
C ILE A 76 12.52 -5.89 -8.16
N VAL A 77 12.87 -7.08 -8.68
CA VAL A 77 14.25 -7.48 -8.86
C VAL A 77 14.66 -7.20 -10.31
N ASP A 78 15.86 -6.66 -10.45
CA ASP A 78 16.44 -6.34 -11.76
C ASP A 78 15.53 -5.45 -12.61
N PRO A 79 15.10 -4.29 -12.05
CA PRO A 79 14.30 -3.37 -12.84
C PRO A 79 15.15 -2.74 -13.95
N ASN A 80 14.55 -2.53 -15.09
CA ASN A 80 15.19 -1.78 -16.16
C ASN A 80 14.56 -0.40 -16.25
N ASP A 81 15.06 0.42 -17.19
CA ASP A 81 14.56 1.79 -17.34
C ASP A 81 13.06 1.80 -17.67
N LYS A 82 12.63 0.81 -18.44
CA LYS A 82 11.21 0.70 -18.79
C LYS A 82 10.36 0.41 -17.57
N THR A 83 10.87 -0.42 -16.64
CA THR A 83 10.17 -0.74 -15.41
C THR A 83 9.98 0.51 -14.55
N VAL A 84 11.05 1.26 -14.34
CA VAL A 84 10.98 2.48 -13.54
C VAL A 84 10.03 3.49 -14.17
N ASP A 85 10.14 3.70 -15.47
CA ASP A 85 9.30 4.63 -16.19
C ASP A 85 7.82 4.24 -16.13
N ALA A 86 7.53 2.96 -16.31
CA ALA A 86 6.17 2.45 -16.25
C ALA A 86 5.57 2.61 -14.85
N LEU A 87 6.37 2.38 -13.80
CA LEU A 87 5.89 2.54 -12.43
C LEU A 87 5.61 4.01 -12.10
N MET A 88 6.43 4.91 -12.61
CA MET A 88 6.22 6.34 -12.37
C MET A 88 5.00 6.89 -13.09
N LYS A 89 4.63 6.26 -14.20
CA LYS A 89 3.44 6.66 -14.95
C LYS A 89 2.17 5.98 -14.47
N LEU A 90 2.31 5.04 -13.57
CA LEU A 90 1.18 4.26 -13.08
C LEU A 90 0.30 5.15 -12.20
N ASP A 91 -0.97 5.22 -12.56
CA ASP A 91 -1.95 6.01 -11.83
C ASP A 91 -2.69 5.09 -10.86
N LEU A 92 -2.29 5.14 -9.61
CA LEU A 92 -2.89 4.32 -8.59
C LEU A 92 -4.13 4.97 -7.99
N ALA A 93 -4.98 4.16 -7.39
CA ALA A 93 -6.22 4.64 -6.79
C ALA A 93 -5.94 5.64 -5.68
N ALA A 94 -6.79 6.66 -5.58
CA ALA A 94 -6.74 7.58 -4.46
C ALA A 94 -7.00 6.81 -3.16
N GLY A 95 -6.32 7.19 -2.09
CA GLY A 95 -6.45 6.51 -0.81
C GLY A 95 -5.40 5.43 -0.58
N VAL A 96 -4.53 5.20 -1.54
CA VAL A 96 -3.38 4.30 -1.37
C VAL A 96 -2.11 5.13 -1.30
N ASP A 97 -1.39 4.98 -0.21
CA ASP A 97 -0.10 5.63 -0.02
C ASP A 97 1.00 4.69 -0.51
N VAL A 98 1.84 5.21 -1.38
CA VAL A 98 2.89 4.41 -2.02
C VAL A 98 4.26 4.99 -1.67
N GLN A 99 5.13 4.15 -1.16
CA GLN A 99 6.53 4.51 -0.92
C GLN A 99 7.41 3.60 -1.78
N ILE A 100 8.29 4.22 -2.54
CA ILE A 100 9.22 3.50 -3.41
C ILE A 100 10.63 3.80 -2.96
N LYS A 101 11.38 2.74 -2.68
CA LYS A 101 12.78 2.86 -2.28
C LYS A 101 13.65 2.01 -3.19
N LEU A 102 14.76 2.59 -3.62
CA LEU A 102 15.78 1.86 -4.35
C LEU A 102 16.78 1.24 -3.38
N HIS A 103 17.10 0.02 -3.63
CA HIS A 103 18.11 -0.69 -2.85
C HIS A 103 19.24 -1.16 -3.73
#